data_fa96c0e547ef5c1e4330f53a2e9461fa
#
_entry.id   fa96c0e547ef5c1e4330f53a2e9461fa
#
_cell.length_a   1.000
_cell.length_b   1.000
_cell.length_c   1.000
_cell.angle_alpha   90.00
_cell.angle_beta   90.00
_cell.angle_gamma   90.00
#
_symmetry.space_group_name_H-M   'P 1'
#
loop_
_entity.id
_entity.type
_entity.pdbx_description
1 polymer ?
#
loop_
_entity_poly.entity_id
_entity_poly.type
_entity_poly.pdbx_seq_one_letter_code
_entity_poly.pdbx_strand_id
1 'polypeptide(L)'
;PVDVEPKTKLTGVEVVLTKLHAGAKFGNASYNAAGGLHGVGSSVVNALSSRLDVEVDRNGHTYHMAFHQGHPGVYTDVDPLHPSPDAPFKKTRKNRPTELEVIGKVPAKTTGTRIRYWADPEIFNASAKFDYDQLIDRVRQTSFLVPGLTITVVDEHIDETGDAAVDELVETDAAQAQADQGEAIDDGQRAHDESQEQLDFASNDAELDQERAEAGSVVELEPVATPVDTSAPTPGHRRVEEFCHTGGVVDFVDFLSHGEPVSAVWRIAGQGTYHEETQVVDDSGNLHAEKITRTCDVDIALRWINGYDTTVRSFVNVVATPGGGMHVDGFLQSITKQIRKAVEDNARKLKVNLKDSKMKIERDDILAGLVAVVTVRIAEPQFQGQTKDVL
;
A
#
# COMPACT_ATOMS: atom_id res chain seq x y z
N PRO A 1 9.10 -21.74 -5.46
CA PRO A 1 9.62 -22.86 -6.27
C PRO A 1 10.68 -23.60 -5.49
N VAL A 2 10.59 -24.95 -5.48
CA VAL A 2 11.52 -25.86 -4.78
C VAL A 2 12.63 -26.41 -5.70
N ASP A 3 12.44 -26.23 -7.00
CA ASP A 3 13.39 -26.70 -8.01
C ASP A 3 14.67 -25.88 -8.02
N VAL A 4 15.78 -26.50 -8.44
CA VAL A 4 17.09 -25.84 -8.54
C VAL A 4 17.11 -24.94 -9.76
N GLU A 5 17.44 -23.66 -9.57
CA GLU A 5 17.58 -22.69 -10.64
C GLU A 5 18.90 -22.94 -11.41
N PRO A 6 18.86 -23.09 -12.76
CA PRO A 6 20.02 -23.53 -13.53
C PRO A 6 21.23 -22.60 -13.48
N LYS A 7 21.03 -21.27 -13.35
CA LYS A 7 22.10 -20.26 -13.34
C LYS A 7 22.81 -20.21 -12.00
N THR A 8 22.05 -20.11 -10.91
CA THR A 8 22.58 -19.94 -9.55
C THR A 8 22.94 -21.25 -8.89
N LYS A 9 22.38 -22.37 -9.34
CA LYS A 9 22.47 -23.71 -8.72
C LYS A 9 21.85 -23.77 -7.32
N LEU A 10 21.06 -22.77 -6.95
CA LEU A 10 20.33 -22.70 -5.69
C LEU A 10 18.86 -23.11 -5.92
N THR A 11 18.17 -23.52 -4.86
CA THR A 11 16.72 -23.73 -4.94
C THR A 11 16.00 -22.42 -5.14
N GLY A 12 14.83 -22.44 -5.80
CA GLY A 12 14.04 -21.22 -6.01
C GLY A 12 13.65 -20.54 -4.70
N VAL A 13 13.44 -21.30 -3.62
CA VAL A 13 13.22 -20.74 -2.25
C VAL A 13 14.41 -19.91 -1.81
N GLU A 14 15.62 -20.48 -1.90
CA GLU A 14 16.85 -19.78 -1.52
C GLU A 14 17.09 -18.55 -2.39
N VAL A 15 16.89 -18.66 -3.71
CA VAL A 15 17.04 -17.53 -4.65
C VAL A 15 16.12 -16.38 -4.28
N VAL A 16 14.84 -16.62 -4.04
CA VAL A 16 13.85 -15.56 -3.72
C VAL A 16 14.15 -14.88 -2.39
N LEU A 17 14.66 -15.61 -1.41
CA LEU A 17 14.93 -15.10 -0.07
C LEU A 17 16.35 -14.53 0.14
N THR A 18 17.29 -14.78 -0.78
CA THR A 18 18.69 -14.34 -0.60
C THR A 18 19.25 -13.49 -1.74
N LYS A 19 18.56 -13.42 -2.90
CA LYS A 19 19.06 -12.66 -4.05
C LYS A 19 18.18 -11.44 -4.29
N LEU A 20 18.83 -10.28 -4.46
CA LEU A 20 18.16 -9.07 -4.90
C LEU A 20 17.77 -9.22 -6.38
N HIS A 21 16.68 -8.57 -6.76
CA HIS A 21 16.15 -8.59 -8.13
C HIS A 21 15.88 -10.02 -8.67
N ALA A 22 15.57 -10.95 -7.77
CA ALA A 22 15.24 -12.32 -8.11
C ALA A 22 13.71 -12.54 -8.04
N GLY A 23 13.19 -13.31 -8.99
CA GLY A 23 11.78 -13.70 -9.01
C GLY A 23 11.31 -14.10 -10.40
N ALA A 24 10.32 -14.97 -10.47
CA ALA A 24 9.72 -15.44 -11.73
C ALA A 24 8.98 -14.35 -12.53
N LYS A 25 8.82 -13.15 -11.93
CA LYS A 25 8.13 -12.02 -12.54
C LYS A 25 9.01 -11.24 -13.51
N PHE A 26 10.33 -11.42 -13.44
CA PHE A 26 11.28 -10.77 -14.34
C PHE A 26 11.48 -11.63 -15.59
N GLY A 27 10.87 -11.22 -16.71
CA GLY A 27 11.06 -11.85 -18.02
C GLY A 27 10.00 -12.85 -18.45
N ASN A 28 8.91 -13.04 -17.72
CA ASN A 28 7.79 -13.88 -18.15
C ASN A 28 6.52 -13.04 -18.38
N ALA A 29 5.99 -13.10 -19.59
CA ALA A 29 4.71 -12.49 -19.99
C ALA A 29 3.48 -12.96 -19.18
N SER A 30 3.66 -13.94 -18.28
CA SER A 30 2.59 -14.53 -17.47
C SER A 30 2.09 -13.64 -16.33
N TYR A 31 2.78 -12.54 -16.01
CA TYR A 31 2.39 -11.61 -14.95
C TYR A 31 2.19 -10.23 -15.54
N ASN A 32 0.99 -9.95 -16.02
CA ASN A 32 0.64 -8.65 -16.61
C ASN A 32 0.60 -7.51 -15.59
N ALA A 33 0.46 -7.82 -14.31
CA ALA A 33 0.50 -6.85 -13.22
C ALA A 33 0.96 -7.52 -11.92
N ALA A 34 1.91 -6.91 -11.24
CA ALA A 34 2.43 -7.41 -9.96
C ALA A 34 2.73 -6.25 -9.00
N GLY A 35 2.33 -6.39 -7.73
CA GLY A 35 2.66 -5.41 -6.69
C GLY A 35 4.16 -5.37 -6.35
N GLY A 36 4.86 -6.50 -6.47
CA GLY A 36 6.30 -6.57 -6.28
C GLY A 36 7.07 -6.33 -7.57
N LEU A 37 7.71 -5.17 -7.69
CA LEU A 37 8.38 -4.73 -8.92
C LEU A 37 9.91 -4.94 -8.88
N HIS A 38 10.52 -4.84 -7.71
CA HIS A 38 11.97 -4.83 -7.60
C HIS A 38 12.57 -6.17 -7.19
N GLY A 39 11.75 -7.14 -6.74
CA GLY A 39 12.23 -8.46 -6.28
C GLY A 39 13.18 -8.39 -5.09
N VAL A 40 12.96 -7.42 -4.19
CA VAL A 40 13.82 -7.20 -3.01
C VAL A 40 13.09 -7.40 -1.69
N GLY A 41 11.75 -7.31 -1.64
CA GLY A 41 10.99 -7.33 -0.38
C GLY A 41 11.28 -8.56 0.47
N SER A 42 11.19 -9.76 -0.09
CA SER A 42 11.40 -11.01 0.64
C SER A 42 12.84 -11.17 1.14
N SER A 43 13.82 -10.77 0.33
CA SER A 43 15.23 -10.85 0.73
C SER A 43 15.61 -9.80 1.77
N VAL A 44 14.95 -8.62 1.75
CA VAL A 44 15.13 -7.57 2.77
C VAL A 44 14.52 -8.03 4.10
N VAL A 45 13.28 -8.55 4.12
CA VAL A 45 12.69 -9.11 5.34
C VAL A 45 13.58 -10.20 5.94
N ASN A 46 14.09 -11.11 5.10
CA ASN A 46 15.01 -12.15 5.55
C ASN A 46 16.32 -11.57 6.16
N ALA A 47 16.89 -10.56 5.51
CA ALA A 47 18.14 -9.92 6.00
C ALA A 47 17.94 -9.16 7.33
N LEU A 48 16.73 -8.64 7.57
CA LEU A 48 16.36 -7.91 8.79
C LEU A 48 15.75 -8.81 9.89
N SER A 49 15.83 -10.12 9.70
CA SER A 49 15.31 -11.10 10.66
C SER A 49 16.44 -11.84 11.36
N SER A 50 16.37 -11.94 12.70
CA SER A 50 17.25 -12.82 13.47
C SER A 50 17.02 -14.28 13.09
N ARG A 51 15.78 -14.66 12.75
CA ARG A 51 15.42 -15.96 12.21
C ARG A 51 14.27 -15.83 11.20
N LEU A 52 14.35 -16.58 10.10
CA LEU A 52 13.24 -16.80 9.18
C LEU A 52 13.18 -18.27 8.81
N ASP A 53 12.01 -18.88 9.00
CA ASP A 53 11.68 -20.24 8.57
C ASP A 53 10.67 -20.18 7.43
N VAL A 54 10.89 -20.96 6.38
CA VAL A 54 9.96 -21.10 5.27
C VAL A 54 9.62 -22.58 5.04
N GLU A 55 8.33 -22.86 4.92
CA GLU A 55 7.82 -24.15 4.53
C GLU A 55 7.03 -24.03 3.23
N VAL A 56 7.21 -24.99 2.33
CA VAL A 56 6.53 -25.02 1.03
C VAL A 56 5.93 -26.40 0.81
N ASP A 57 4.61 -26.46 0.64
CA ASP A 57 3.88 -27.65 0.23
C ASP A 57 3.85 -27.72 -1.30
N ARG A 58 4.50 -28.71 -1.87
CA ARG A 58 4.56 -28.91 -3.32
C ARG A 58 4.91 -30.36 -3.68
N ASN A 59 4.36 -30.84 -4.78
CA ASN A 59 4.69 -32.18 -5.34
C ASN A 59 4.55 -33.33 -4.34
N GLY A 60 3.57 -33.22 -3.41
CA GLY A 60 3.32 -34.26 -2.42
C GLY A 60 4.22 -34.24 -1.19
N HIS A 61 5.02 -33.19 -1.03
CA HIS A 61 5.94 -33.03 0.09
C HIS A 61 5.85 -31.63 0.70
N THR A 62 6.20 -31.53 1.99
CA THR A 62 6.48 -30.29 2.68
C THR A 62 7.99 -30.11 2.75
N TYR A 63 8.48 -29.03 2.17
CA TYR A 63 9.89 -28.63 2.18
C TYR A 63 10.09 -27.53 3.22
N HIS A 64 11.22 -27.53 3.91
CA HIS A 64 11.59 -26.53 4.90
C HIS A 64 12.99 -25.98 4.64
N MET A 65 13.17 -24.69 4.94
CA MET A 65 14.46 -24.01 4.91
C MET A 65 14.47 -22.90 5.95
N ALA A 66 15.62 -22.73 6.64
CA ALA A 66 15.78 -21.69 7.67
C ALA A 66 16.93 -20.75 7.34
N PHE A 67 16.81 -19.52 7.86
CA PHE A 67 17.76 -18.44 7.64
C PHE A 67 18.03 -17.68 8.94
N HIS A 68 19.25 -17.18 9.07
CA HIS A 68 19.68 -16.24 10.11
C HIS A 68 20.30 -15.01 9.43
N GLN A 69 19.70 -13.84 9.61
CA GLN A 69 20.17 -12.59 8.99
C GLN A 69 20.45 -12.73 7.48
N GLY A 70 19.53 -13.36 6.74
CA GLY A 70 19.64 -13.61 5.31
C GLY A 70 20.57 -14.77 4.92
N HIS A 71 21.21 -15.45 5.85
CA HIS A 71 22.09 -16.58 5.58
C HIS A 71 21.36 -17.92 5.77
N PRO A 72 21.36 -18.81 4.77
CA PRO A 72 20.76 -20.13 4.91
C PRO A 72 21.54 -21.01 5.89
N GLY A 73 20.82 -21.86 6.62
CA GLY A 73 21.42 -22.77 7.57
C GLY A 73 20.40 -23.61 8.32
N VAL A 74 20.81 -24.20 9.41
CA VAL A 74 20.01 -25.10 10.23
C VAL A 74 20.03 -24.61 11.68
N TYR A 75 18.84 -24.51 12.27
CA TYR A 75 18.68 -24.30 13.72
C TYR A 75 18.56 -25.64 14.42
N THR A 76 19.07 -25.70 15.65
CA THR A 76 18.92 -26.83 16.54
C THR A 76 17.98 -26.41 17.68
N ASP A 77 16.67 -26.52 17.42
CA ASP A 77 15.66 -26.20 18.42
C ASP A 77 15.59 -27.30 19.49
N VAL A 78 15.35 -26.89 20.73
CA VAL A 78 15.08 -27.82 21.86
C VAL A 78 13.70 -28.45 21.68
N ASP A 79 12.73 -27.65 21.23
CA ASP A 79 11.39 -28.11 20.86
C ASP A 79 11.10 -27.72 19.40
N PRO A 80 11.05 -28.68 18.48
CA PRO A 80 10.76 -28.41 17.07
C PRO A 80 9.36 -27.82 16.82
N LEU A 81 8.41 -27.99 17.76
CA LEU A 81 7.06 -27.42 17.64
C LEU A 81 7.03 -25.92 18.00
N HIS A 82 8.00 -25.49 18.81
CA HIS A 82 8.14 -24.11 19.25
C HIS A 82 9.53 -23.58 18.90
N PRO A 83 9.80 -23.28 17.61
CA PRO A 83 11.08 -22.78 17.18
C PRO A 83 11.41 -21.42 17.82
N SER A 84 12.67 -21.23 18.23
CA SER A 84 13.16 -20.03 18.90
C SER A 84 14.21 -19.32 18.06
N PRO A 85 14.22 -17.97 17.96
CA PRO A 85 15.28 -17.21 17.32
C PRO A 85 16.65 -17.36 18.04
N ASP A 86 16.62 -17.74 19.32
CA ASP A 86 17.83 -17.92 20.16
C ASP A 86 18.43 -19.34 20.04
N ALA A 87 17.78 -20.22 19.28
CA ALA A 87 18.30 -21.58 19.08
C ALA A 87 19.66 -21.56 18.36
N PRO A 88 20.57 -22.50 18.69
CA PRO A 88 21.86 -22.57 18.04
C PRO A 88 21.75 -22.71 16.52
N PHE A 89 22.37 -21.78 15.79
CA PHE A 89 22.37 -21.74 14.33
C PHE A 89 23.69 -22.23 13.75
N LYS A 90 23.60 -23.01 12.71
CA LYS A 90 24.74 -23.50 11.94
C LYS A 90 24.59 -23.12 10.47
N LYS A 91 25.45 -22.20 10.03
CA LYS A 91 25.46 -21.74 8.64
C LYS A 91 25.80 -22.85 7.66
N THR A 92 25.11 -22.87 6.54
CA THR A 92 25.40 -23.80 5.43
C THR A 92 26.80 -23.63 4.88
N ARG A 93 27.47 -24.73 4.57
CA ARG A 93 28.77 -24.70 3.90
C ARG A 93 28.62 -24.29 2.43
N LYS A 94 29.51 -23.43 1.92
CA LYS A 94 29.49 -22.88 0.54
C LYS A 94 29.36 -23.92 -0.60
N ASN A 95 29.64 -25.17 -0.35
CA ASN A 95 29.69 -26.23 -1.37
C ASN A 95 28.55 -27.27 -1.22
N ARG A 96 27.54 -27.04 -0.38
CA ARG A 96 26.37 -27.90 -0.34
C ARG A 96 25.29 -27.38 -1.29
N PRO A 97 24.66 -28.25 -2.09
CA PRO A 97 23.73 -27.83 -3.13
C PRO A 97 22.42 -27.22 -2.61
N THR A 98 22.03 -27.43 -1.36
CA THR A 98 20.87 -26.78 -0.73
C THR A 98 20.66 -27.32 0.70
N GLU A 99 20.12 -26.48 1.58
CA GLU A 99 19.60 -26.88 2.91
C GLU A 99 18.07 -27.05 2.88
N LEU A 100 17.46 -27.11 1.70
CA LEU A 100 16.05 -27.40 1.56
C LEU A 100 15.77 -28.86 1.94
N GLU A 101 15.12 -29.07 3.06
CA GLU A 101 14.83 -30.39 3.61
C GLU A 101 13.38 -30.80 3.37
N VAL A 102 13.12 -32.09 3.19
CA VAL A 102 11.77 -32.64 3.17
C VAL A 102 11.41 -33.03 4.59
N ILE A 103 10.47 -32.29 5.18
CA ILE A 103 10.03 -32.50 6.57
C ILE A 103 8.71 -33.26 6.70
N GLY A 104 7.96 -33.37 5.60
CA GLY A 104 6.64 -34.02 5.63
C GLY A 104 6.12 -34.45 4.25
N LYS A 105 4.96 -35.12 4.28
CA LYS A 105 4.20 -35.49 3.09
C LYS A 105 2.82 -34.87 3.15
N VAL A 106 2.36 -34.35 2.02
CA VAL A 106 1.02 -33.80 1.81
C VAL A 106 0.37 -34.41 0.58
N PRO A 107 -0.96 -34.34 0.40
CA PRO A 107 -1.58 -34.77 -0.86
C PRO A 107 -0.92 -34.10 -2.07
N ALA A 108 -0.73 -34.81 -3.16
CA ALA A 108 0.04 -34.37 -4.33
C ALA A 108 -0.46 -33.09 -4.99
N LYS A 109 -1.74 -32.73 -4.78
CA LYS A 109 -2.34 -31.48 -5.29
C LYS A 109 -2.28 -30.32 -4.30
N THR A 110 -1.83 -30.55 -3.07
CA THR A 110 -1.70 -29.51 -2.05
C THR A 110 -0.55 -28.59 -2.41
N THR A 111 -0.82 -27.31 -2.41
CA THR A 111 0.17 -26.25 -2.57
C THR A 111 -0.02 -25.21 -1.48
N GLY A 112 1.07 -24.69 -0.97
CA GLY A 112 1.05 -23.66 0.07
C GLY A 112 2.43 -23.18 0.41
N THR A 113 2.48 -22.03 1.08
CA THR A 113 3.73 -21.47 1.62
C THR A 113 3.44 -20.93 3.01
N ARG A 114 4.25 -21.28 3.98
CA ARG A 114 4.24 -20.75 5.34
C ARG A 114 5.56 -20.04 5.58
N ILE A 115 5.52 -18.82 6.08
CA ILE A 115 6.70 -18.04 6.45
C ILE A 115 6.51 -17.60 7.90
N ARG A 116 7.53 -17.87 8.72
CA ARG A 116 7.63 -17.39 10.10
C ARG A 116 8.92 -16.62 10.21
N TYR A 117 8.90 -15.45 10.83
CA TYR A 117 10.11 -14.66 11.03
C TYR A 117 10.06 -13.89 12.35
N TRP A 118 11.23 -13.58 12.87
CA TRP A 118 11.46 -12.74 14.03
C TRP A 118 12.31 -11.56 13.62
N ALA A 119 11.82 -10.36 13.87
CA ALA A 119 12.58 -9.13 13.63
C ALA A 119 13.88 -9.15 14.44
N ASP A 120 14.99 -8.70 13.85
CA ASP A 120 16.29 -8.74 14.52
C ASP A 120 16.37 -7.65 15.59
N PRO A 121 16.55 -8.00 16.88
CA PRO A 121 16.65 -7.03 17.96
C PRO A 121 17.92 -6.17 17.91
N GLU A 122 18.93 -6.54 17.13
CA GLU A 122 20.10 -5.70 16.87
C GLU A 122 19.77 -4.53 15.92
N ILE A 123 18.72 -4.67 15.11
CA ILE A 123 18.29 -3.68 14.12
C ILE A 123 17.06 -2.91 14.63
N PHE A 124 16.08 -3.63 15.14
CA PHE A 124 14.83 -3.06 15.65
C PHE A 124 14.91 -2.92 17.17
N ASN A 125 14.61 -1.75 17.68
CA ASN A 125 14.60 -1.52 19.11
C ASN A 125 13.43 -2.28 19.79
N ALA A 126 13.51 -2.44 21.13
CA ALA A 126 12.52 -3.18 21.90
C ALA A 126 11.09 -2.54 21.86
N SER A 127 10.99 -1.27 21.48
CA SER A 127 9.69 -0.57 21.32
C SER A 127 9.07 -0.77 19.93
N ALA A 128 9.80 -1.36 18.99
CA ALA A 128 9.27 -1.65 17.66
C ALA A 128 8.22 -2.77 17.76
N LYS A 129 6.97 -2.43 17.57
CA LYS A 129 5.83 -3.37 17.57
C LYS A 129 5.11 -3.29 16.23
N PHE A 130 4.42 -4.36 15.85
CA PHE A 130 3.46 -4.30 14.76
C PHE A 130 2.27 -3.45 15.17
N ASP A 131 1.93 -2.48 14.33
CA ASP A 131 0.70 -1.72 14.49
C ASP A 131 -0.44 -2.52 13.87
N TYR A 132 -1.34 -2.99 14.73
CA TYR A 132 -2.46 -3.83 14.33
C TYR A 132 -3.41 -3.09 13.38
N ASP A 133 -3.75 -1.85 13.66
CA ASP A 133 -4.71 -1.07 12.89
C ASP A 133 -4.17 -0.76 11.49
N GLN A 134 -2.90 -0.37 11.38
CA GLN A 134 -2.26 -0.21 10.08
C GLN A 134 -2.21 -1.52 9.28
N LEU A 135 -1.97 -2.65 9.94
CA LEU A 135 -1.99 -3.96 9.28
C LEU A 135 -3.39 -4.29 8.75
N ILE A 136 -4.42 -4.09 9.56
CA ILE A 136 -5.82 -4.32 9.20
C ILE A 136 -6.22 -3.44 8.02
N ASP A 137 -5.91 -2.15 8.04
CA ASP A 137 -6.22 -1.23 6.94
C ASP A 137 -5.52 -1.65 5.64
N ARG A 138 -4.26 -2.07 5.72
CA ARG A 138 -3.52 -2.57 4.54
C ARG A 138 -4.12 -3.84 3.97
N VAL A 139 -4.50 -4.77 4.84
CA VAL A 139 -5.12 -6.04 4.46
C VAL A 139 -6.50 -5.80 3.84
N ARG A 140 -7.32 -4.95 4.45
CA ARG A 140 -8.64 -4.56 3.94
C ARG A 140 -8.53 -3.92 2.55
N GLN A 141 -7.62 -2.95 2.37
CA GLN A 141 -7.37 -2.36 1.05
C GLN A 141 -6.98 -3.42 0.02
N THR A 142 -6.10 -4.35 0.38
CA THR A 142 -5.66 -5.41 -0.52
C THR A 142 -6.82 -6.33 -0.92
N SER A 143 -7.72 -6.66 -0.01
CA SER A 143 -8.87 -7.53 -0.28
C SER A 143 -9.88 -6.89 -1.25
N PHE A 144 -10.06 -5.56 -1.22
CA PHE A 144 -10.83 -4.84 -2.24
C PHE A 144 -10.17 -4.84 -3.62
N LEU A 145 -8.84 -4.72 -3.66
CA LEU A 145 -8.09 -4.63 -4.93
C LEU A 145 -7.90 -5.99 -5.62
N VAL A 146 -8.09 -7.08 -4.89
CA VAL A 146 -8.00 -8.46 -5.40
C VAL A 146 -9.30 -9.21 -5.08
N PRO A 147 -10.35 -9.02 -5.90
CA PRO A 147 -11.66 -9.60 -5.64
C PRO A 147 -11.62 -11.12 -5.45
N GLY A 148 -12.27 -11.61 -4.39
CA GLY A 148 -12.33 -13.03 -4.06
C GLY A 148 -11.11 -13.57 -3.32
N LEU A 149 -10.10 -12.75 -3.03
CA LEU A 149 -9.01 -13.11 -2.13
C LEU A 149 -9.51 -13.03 -0.68
N THR A 150 -9.45 -14.14 0.04
CA THR A 150 -9.69 -14.17 1.48
C THR A 150 -8.38 -13.97 2.23
N ILE A 151 -8.36 -13.01 3.13
CA ILE A 151 -7.22 -12.74 4.01
C ILE A 151 -7.72 -12.77 5.45
N THR A 152 -7.14 -13.64 6.28
CA THR A 152 -7.43 -13.74 7.70
C THR A 152 -6.25 -13.18 8.49
N VAL A 153 -6.51 -12.24 9.37
CA VAL A 153 -5.53 -11.71 10.33
C VAL A 153 -5.85 -12.26 11.69
N VAL A 154 -4.82 -12.78 12.34
CA VAL A 154 -4.93 -13.34 13.70
C VAL A 154 -3.89 -12.65 14.55
N ASP A 155 -4.35 -11.93 15.57
CA ASP A 155 -3.50 -11.38 16.62
C ASP A 155 -3.58 -12.31 17.85
N GLU A 156 -2.45 -12.92 18.18
CA GLU A 156 -2.29 -13.81 19.33
C GLU A 156 -1.52 -13.12 20.48
N HIS A 157 -1.20 -11.82 20.32
CA HIS A 157 -0.49 -11.08 21.36
C HIS A 157 -1.43 -10.78 22.51
N ILE A 158 -1.10 -11.30 23.68
CA ILE A 158 -1.80 -11.03 24.94
C ILE A 158 -0.97 -10.00 25.68
N ASP A 159 -1.43 -8.75 25.75
CA ASP A 159 -0.82 -7.76 26.63
C ASP A 159 -1.15 -8.14 28.10
N GLU A 160 -0.18 -8.70 28.80
CA GLU A 160 -0.31 -8.99 30.25
C GLU A 160 -0.39 -7.70 31.10
N THR A 161 -0.18 -6.52 30.47
CA THR A 161 -0.11 -5.22 31.16
C THR A 161 -1.36 -4.36 31.01
N GLY A 162 -2.47 -4.90 30.47
CA GLY A 162 -3.69 -4.14 30.14
C GLY A 162 -4.42 -3.50 31.33
N ASP A 163 -4.19 -3.95 32.56
CA ASP A 163 -4.91 -3.42 33.75
C ASP A 163 -4.16 -2.31 34.51
N ALA A 164 -2.83 -2.21 34.39
CA ALA A 164 -2.07 -1.22 35.19
C ALA A 164 -1.98 0.16 34.49
N ALA A 165 -2.03 0.23 33.14
CA ALA A 165 -1.87 1.49 32.42
C ALA A 165 -3.17 2.30 32.31
N VAL A 166 -4.32 1.64 32.40
CA VAL A 166 -5.63 2.34 32.30
C VAL A 166 -5.97 3.03 33.62
N ASP A 167 -5.62 2.43 34.76
CA ASP A 167 -5.82 3.05 36.07
C ASP A 167 -4.91 4.25 36.31
N GLU A 168 -3.66 4.25 35.76
CA GLU A 168 -2.73 5.37 35.89
C GLU A 168 -3.10 6.55 34.98
N LEU A 169 -3.71 6.31 33.81
CA LEU A 169 -4.22 7.36 32.93
C LEU A 169 -5.50 8.00 33.44
N VAL A 170 -6.37 7.22 34.11
CA VAL A 170 -7.60 7.77 34.71
C VAL A 170 -7.28 8.60 35.96
N GLU A 171 -6.25 8.26 36.75
CA GLU A 171 -5.83 9.07 37.90
C GLU A 171 -5.10 10.36 37.48
N THR A 172 -4.34 10.36 36.35
CA THR A 172 -3.69 11.57 35.84
C THR A 172 -4.67 12.56 35.22
N ASP A 173 -5.69 12.10 34.50
CA ASP A 173 -6.73 12.95 33.94
C ASP A 173 -7.65 13.54 35.03
N ALA A 174 -7.92 12.81 36.11
CA ALA A 174 -8.67 13.29 37.23
C ALA A 174 -7.89 14.33 38.08
N ALA A 175 -6.54 14.19 38.13
CA ALA A 175 -5.67 15.15 38.80
C ALA A 175 -5.46 16.45 37.98
N GLN A 176 -5.43 16.33 36.64
CA GLN A 176 -5.28 17.47 35.72
C GLN A 176 -6.57 18.30 35.65
N ALA A 177 -7.74 17.67 35.70
CA ALA A 177 -9.03 18.37 35.69
C ALA A 177 -9.33 19.18 36.98
N GLN A 178 -8.60 18.95 38.08
CA GLN A 178 -8.69 19.73 39.31
C GLN A 178 -7.68 20.87 39.39
N ALA A 179 -6.65 20.87 38.55
CA ALA A 179 -5.62 21.96 38.55
C ALA A 179 -5.99 23.13 37.63
N ASP A 180 -6.93 22.99 36.70
CA ASP A 180 -7.27 23.99 35.69
C ASP A 180 -8.44 24.94 36.09
N GLN A 181 -8.83 24.97 37.39
CA GLN A 181 -9.88 25.88 37.90
C GLN A 181 -9.36 27.07 38.72
N GLY A 182 -8.13 27.45 38.55
CA GLY A 182 -7.60 28.60 39.25
C GLY A 182 -6.43 29.25 38.52
N GLU A 183 -6.74 30.19 37.64
CA GLU A 183 -6.05 31.45 37.45
C GLU A 183 -6.50 32.12 36.15
N ALA A 184 -7.29 33.15 36.33
CA ALA A 184 -7.53 34.20 35.32
C ALA A 184 -6.66 35.41 35.66
N ILE A 185 -6.39 36.26 34.62
CA ILE A 185 -5.79 37.61 34.63
C ILE A 185 -4.29 37.57 34.27
N ASP A 186 -3.81 38.26 33.27
CA ASP A 186 -3.82 39.63 32.88
C ASP A 186 -3.08 39.93 31.56
N ASP A 187 -3.49 40.99 30.94
CA ASP A 187 -3.09 41.69 29.74
C ASP A 187 -1.57 42.02 29.56
N GLY A 188 -1.10 42.16 28.33
CA GLY A 188 0.13 42.94 28.08
C GLY A 188 0.87 42.77 26.73
N GLN A 189 0.40 43.49 25.72
CA GLN A 189 1.12 44.12 24.58
C GLN A 189 2.64 44.00 24.45
N ARG A 190 3.11 43.77 23.21
CA ARG A 190 4.08 44.52 22.34
C ARG A 190 4.66 43.62 21.27
N ALA A 191 4.45 43.86 20.00
CA ALA A 191 4.98 44.84 19.03
C ALA A 191 6.39 44.54 18.47
N HIS A 192 6.41 44.36 17.13
CA HIS A 192 7.45 44.69 16.16
C HIS A 192 8.84 44.01 16.23
N ASP A 193 9.27 43.35 15.16
CA ASP A 193 10.20 43.97 14.21
C ASP A 193 10.33 43.18 12.89
N GLU A 194 10.46 43.94 11.82
CA GLU A 194 10.68 43.50 10.44
C GLU A 194 12.18 43.29 10.19
N SER A 195 12.54 42.35 9.30
CA SER A 195 13.62 42.63 8.36
C SER A 195 13.55 41.71 7.12
N GLN A 196 13.35 42.40 6.01
CA GLN A 196 13.50 41.92 4.65
C GLN A 196 14.95 41.53 4.33
N GLU A 197 15.16 40.49 3.55
CA GLU A 197 16.19 40.50 2.52
C GLU A 197 15.69 39.77 1.25
N GLN A 198 15.58 40.59 0.20
CA GLN A 198 15.36 40.21 -1.19
C GLN A 198 16.64 39.60 -1.78
N LEU A 199 16.50 38.54 -2.57
CA LEU A 199 17.38 38.28 -3.69
C LEU A 199 16.56 37.81 -4.87
N ASP A 200 16.52 38.64 -5.89
CA ASP A 200 15.96 38.42 -7.22
C ASP A 200 16.73 37.35 -8.00
N PHE A 201 16.03 36.41 -8.60
CA PHE A 201 16.39 35.83 -9.89
C PHE A 201 15.12 35.56 -10.71
N ALA A 202 14.97 36.35 -11.77
CA ALA A 202 13.91 36.21 -12.75
C ALA A 202 14.27 35.11 -13.77
N SER A 203 13.33 34.25 -14.13
CA SER A 203 12.88 34.09 -15.53
C SER A 203 11.96 32.88 -15.74
N ASN A 204 10.80 33.17 -16.26
CA ASN A 204 9.99 32.42 -17.25
C ASN A 204 9.81 30.90 -17.09
N ASP A 205 9.02 30.47 -16.09
CA ASP A 205 8.25 29.23 -16.11
C ASP A 205 6.97 29.33 -15.25
N ALA A 206 6.44 30.54 -15.07
CA ALA A 206 5.41 30.85 -14.07
C ALA A 206 3.97 30.43 -14.47
N GLU A 207 3.70 29.99 -15.69
CA GLU A 207 2.33 29.62 -16.09
C GLU A 207 2.02 28.12 -15.94
N LEU A 208 3.03 27.26 -15.92
CA LEU A 208 2.84 25.81 -15.73
C LEU A 208 2.84 25.39 -14.25
N ASP A 209 3.47 26.17 -13.38
CA ASP A 209 3.54 25.88 -11.94
C ASP A 209 2.33 26.41 -11.15
N GLN A 210 1.59 27.39 -11.67
CA GLN A 210 0.34 27.85 -11.03
C GLN A 210 -0.80 26.85 -11.18
N GLU A 211 -0.91 26.16 -12.32
CA GLU A 211 -1.91 25.07 -12.45
C GLU A 211 -1.57 23.84 -11.60
N ARG A 212 -0.32 23.69 -11.20
CA ARG A 212 0.14 22.57 -10.37
C ARG A 212 -0.03 22.83 -8.87
N ALA A 213 -0.03 24.08 -8.45
CA ALA A 213 -0.23 24.50 -7.05
C ALA A 213 -1.72 24.52 -6.63
N GLU A 214 -2.64 24.61 -7.61
CA GLU A 214 -4.09 24.56 -7.37
C GLU A 214 -4.68 23.15 -7.49
N ALA A 215 -3.88 22.15 -7.87
CA ALA A 215 -4.28 20.75 -7.87
C ALA A 215 -4.28 20.19 -6.45
N GLY A 216 -5.37 20.43 -5.76
CA GLY A 216 -5.82 19.75 -4.55
C GLY A 216 -4.75 19.54 -3.49
N SER A 217 -4.87 20.23 -2.38
CA SER A 217 -4.20 19.85 -1.14
C SER A 217 -4.35 18.34 -0.95
N VAL A 218 -3.24 17.62 -1.04
CA VAL A 218 -3.16 16.24 -0.56
C VAL A 218 -3.51 16.32 0.91
N VAL A 219 -4.73 15.94 1.26
CA VAL A 219 -5.11 15.77 2.65
C VAL A 219 -4.16 14.68 3.17
N GLU A 220 -3.26 15.10 4.04
CA GLU A 220 -2.47 14.19 4.86
C GLU A 220 -3.44 13.15 5.41
N LEU A 221 -3.13 11.87 5.21
CA LEU A 221 -3.99 10.76 5.59
C LEU A 221 -4.15 10.75 7.10
N GLU A 222 -5.11 11.51 7.62
CA GLU A 222 -5.65 11.18 8.92
C GLU A 222 -6.21 9.76 8.81
N PRO A 223 -5.89 8.86 9.73
CA PRO A 223 -6.49 7.53 9.73
C PRO A 223 -8.00 7.72 9.75
N VAL A 224 -8.67 7.19 8.72
CA VAL A 224 -10.12 7.18 8.68
C VAL A 224 -10.59 6.42 9.89
N ALA A 225 -11.07 7.14 10.89
CA ALA A 225 -11.71 6.55 12.05
C ALA A 225 -12.97 5.84 11.54
N THR A 226 -12.87 4.56 11.27
CA THR A 226 -14.03 3.68 11.20
C THR A 226 -14.72 3.77 12.55
N PRO A 227 -16.05 3.68 12.64
CA PRO A 227 -16.70 3.35 13.90
C PRO A 227 -16.23 1.94 14.28
N VAL A 228 -15.09 1.87 14.92
CA VAL A 228 -14.60 0.68 15.59
C VAL A 228 -15.61 0.44 16.70
N ASP A 229 -16.17 -0.77 16.72
CA ASP A 229 -16.77 -1.30 17.93
C ASP A 229 -15.69 -1.21 19.01
N THR A 230 -15.74 -0.12 19.78
CA THR A 230 -14.78 0.21 20.84
C THR A 230 -15.09 -0.58 22.12
N SER A 231 -15.40 -1.86 21.97
CA SER A 231 -15.22 -2.79 23.07
C SER A 231 -13.70 -2.99 23.20
N ALA A 232 -13.08 -2.33 24.17
CA ALA A 232 -11.69 -2.55 24.52
C ALA A 232 -11.44 -4.08 24.63
N PRO A 233 -10.36 -4.61 24.02
CA PRO A 233 -10.13 -6.04 24.05
C PRO A 233 -10.01 -6.50 25.49
N THR A 234 -10.87 -7.42 25.87
CA THR A 234 -10.78 -8.07 27.17
C THR A 234 -9.44 -8.80 27.24
N PRO A 235 -8.63 -8.64 28.29
CA PRO A 235 -7.34 -9.30 28.42
C PRO A 235 -7.48 -10.81 28.15
N GLY A 236 -6.64 -11.34 27.29
CA GLY A 236 -6.61 -12.76 26.94
C GLY A 236 -7.42 -13.19 25.73
N HIS A 237 -7.99 -12.28 24.93
CA HIS A 237 -8.75 -12.64 23.74
C HIS A 237 -7.91 -12.52 22.47
N ARG A 238 -7.78 -13.64 21.74
CA ARG A 238 -7.27 -13.73 20.38
C ARG A 238 -8.19 -12.91 19.45
N ARG A 239 -7.64 -11.93 18.72
CA ARG A 239 -8.38 -11.19 17.70
C ARG A 239 -8.28 -11.93 16.37
N VAL A 240 -9.41 -12.12 15.68
CA VAL A 240 -9.45 -12.74 14.36
C VAL A 240 -10.34 -11.89 13.46
N GLU A 241 -9.78 -11.37 12.38
CA GLU A 241 -10.53 -10.66 11.35
C GLU A 241 -10.32 -11.31 9.99
N GLU A 242 -11.39 -11.45 9.23
CA GLU A 242 -11.37 -12.02 7.88
C GLU A 242 -11.91 -11.02 6.87
N PHE A 243 -11.20 -10.86 5.78
CA PHE A 243 -11.54 -9.95 4.69
C PHE A 243 -11.67 -10.72 3.39
N CYS A 244 -12.83 -10.59 2.73
CA CYS A 244 -13.08 -11.12 1.41
C CYS A 244 -14.12 -10.23 0.70
N HIS A 245 -13.69 -9.47 -0.31
CA HIS A 245 -14.55 -8.59 -1.08
C HIS A 245 -14.66 -9.07 -2.52
N THR A 246 -15.87 -9.41 -2.95
CA THR A 246 -16.11 -9.92 -4.31
C THR A 246 -16.46 -8.83 -5.30
N GLY A 247 -17.01 -7.71 -4.84
CA GLY A 247 -17.34 -6.54 -5.66
C GLY A 247 -16.15 -5.63 -6.00
N GLY A 248 -15.00 -5.86 -5.35
CA GLY A 248 -13.76 -5.19 -5.69
C GLY A 248 -13.79 -3.69 -5.44
N VAL A 249 -13.41 -2.89 -6.45
CA VAL A 249 -13.38 -1.41 -6.34
C VAL A 249 -14.76 -0.79 -6.09
N VAL A 250 -15.85 -1.48 -6.40
CA VAL A 250 -17.20 -1.02 -6.10
C VAL A 250 -17.46 -1.09 -4.60
N ASP A 251 -17.16 -2.23 -3.98
CA ASP A 251 -17.28 -2.40 -2.53
C ASP A 251 -16.37 -1.41 -1.79
N PHE A 252 -15.21 -1.09 -2.39
CA PHE A 252 -14.29 -0.13 -1.81
C PHE A 252 -14.86 1.30 -1.82
N VAL A 253 -15.49 1.73 -2.91
CA VAL A 253 -16.18 3.04 -2.94
C VAL A 253 -17.33 3.07 -1.94
N ASP A 254 -18.10 1.99 -1.81
CA ASP A 254 -19.17 1.90 -0.79
C ASP A 254 -18.58 2.05 0.62
N PHE A 255 -17.48 1.37 0.91
CA PHE A 255 -16.77 1.47 2.18
C PHE A 255 -16.26 2.90 2.48
N LEU A 256 -15.73 3.60 1.48
CA LEU A 256 -15.23 4.98 1.63
C LEU A 256 -16.36 6.04 1.71
N SER A 257 -17.59 5.68 1.37
CA SER A 257 -18.70 6.62 1.26
C SER A 257 -19.41 6.81 2.61
N HIS A 258 -18.91 7.74 3.44
CA HIS A 258 -19.47 8.01 4.77
C HIS A 258 -20.65 8.99 4.78
N GLY A 259 -21.09 9.53 3.64
CA GLY A 259 -22.19 10.48 3.51
C GLY A 259 -23.42 9.89 2.83
N GLU A 260 -24.51 10.68 2.80
CA GLU A 260 -25.71 10.31 2.05
C GLU A 260 -25.40 10.25 0.55
N PRO A 261 -25.62 9.11 -0.14
CA PRO A 261 -25.29 8.96 -1.54
C PRO A 261 -26.22 9.79 -2.43
N VAL A 262 -25.64 10.61 -3.29
CA VAL A 262 -26.34 11.39 -4.33
C VAL A 262 -26.50 10.56 -5.60
N SER A 263 -25.61 9.61 -5.84
CA SER A 263 -25.65 8.72 -7.00
C SER A 263 -25.40 7.25 -6.61
N ALA A 264 -25.78 6.33 -7.51
CA ALA A 264 -25.27 4.96 -7.42
C ALA A 264 -23.76 4.92 -7.64
N VAL A 265 -23.11 3.83 -7.26
CA VAL A 265 -21.71 3.60 -7.65
C VAL A 265 -21.64 3.26 -9.14
N TRP A 266 -20.81 3.98 -9.85
CA TRP A 266 -20.52 3.71 -11.25
C TRP A 266 -19.15 3.06 -11.35
N ARG A 267 -19.04 2.03 -12.17
CA ARG A 267 -17.77 1.37 -12.48
C ARG A 267 -17.43 1.55 -13.95
N ILE A 268 -16.18 1.90 -14.22
CA ILE A 268 -15.59 2.05 -15.54
C ILE A 268 -14.39 1.11 -15.58
N ALA A 269 -14.47 0.07 -16.39
CA ALA A 269 -13.37 -0.87 -16.57
C ALA A 269 -13.05 -1.01 -18.05
N GLY A 270 -11.77 -1.10 -18.38
CA GLY A 270 -11.33 -1.25 -19.76
C GLY A 270 -9.83 -1.30 -19.90
N GLN A 271 -9.37 -1.47 -21.13
CA GLN A 271 -7.97 -1.49 -21.48
C GLN A 271 -7.63 -0.31 -22.39
N GLY A 272 -6.57 0.39 -22.04
CA GLY A 272 -5.97 1.44 -22.86
C GLY A 272 -4.59 1.03 -23.36
N THR A 273 -4.06 1.81 -24.27
CA THR A 273 -2.68 1.69 -24.75
C THR A 273 -1.94 3.01 -24.54
N TYR A 274 -0.66 2.91 -24.21
CA TYR A 274 0.24 4.06 -24.14
C TYR A 274 1.56 3.74 -24.83
N HIS A 275 2.31 4.78 -25.18
CA HIS A 275 3.60 4.64 -25.83
C HIS A 275 4.70 4.97 -24.83
N GLU A 276 5.65 4.08 -24.71
CA GLU A 276 6.85 4.23 -23.90
C GLU A 276 8.07 4.31 -24.81
N GLU A 277 8.96 5.27 -24.58
CA GLU A 277 10.25 5.33 -25.23
C GLU A 277 11.27 4.58 -24.37
N THR A 278 11.75 3.45 -24.86
CA THR A 278 12.77 2.66 -24.17
C THR A 278 14.06 2.63 -25.01
N GLN A 279 15.19 2.49 -24.34
CA GLN A 279 16.47 2.33 -25.04
C GLN A 279 16.71 0.85 -25.30
N VAL A 280 16.81 0.49 -26.54
CA VAL A 280 17.10 -0.86 -27.01
C VAL A 280 18.50 -0.92 -27.61
N VAL A 281 19.21 -2.00 -27.33
CA VAL A 281 20.53 -2.25 -27.94
C VAL A 281 20.32 -2.97 -29.26
N ASP A 282 20.81 -2.40 -30.37
CA ASP A 282 20.77 -3.04 -31.68
C ASP A 282 21.77 -4.20 -31.77
N ASP A 283 21.68 -4.97 -32.85
CA ASP A 283 22.60 -6.13 -33.12
C ASP A 283 24.08 -5.68 -33.24
N SER A 284 24.33 -4.39 -33.34
CA SER A 284 25.68 -3.79 -33.42
C SER A 284 26.18 -3.26 -32.08
N GLY A 285 25.36 -3.35 -31.02
CA GLY A 285 25.67 -2.90 -29.67
C GLY A 285 25.42 -1.41 -29.40
N ASN A 286 24.74 -0.68 -30.31
CA ASN A 286 24.41 0.71 -30.12
C ASN A 286 23.04 0.87 -29.47
N LEU A 287 22.92 1.85 -28.56
CA LEU A 287 21.65 2.23 -27.94
C LEU A 287 20.85 3.15 -28.89
N HIS A 288 19.61 2.79 -29.15
CA HIS A 288 18.64 3.67 -29.84
C HIS A 288 17.32 3.69 -29.09
N ALA A 289 16.60 4.81 -29.22
CA ALA A 289 15.27 4.96 -28.63
C ALA A 289 14.23 4.26 -29.50
N GLU A 290 13.48 3.33 -28.94
CA GLU A 290 12.38 2.66 -29.62
C GLU A 290 11.07 2.97 -28.89
N LYS A 291 10.01 3.27 -29.66
CA LYS A 291 8.64 3.43 -29.14
C LYS A 291 7.95 2.09 -29.03
N ILE A 292 7.76 1.64 -27.81
CA ILE A 292 7.02 0.41 -27.53
C ILE A 292 5.59 0.78 -27.13
N THR A 293 4.61 0.07 -27.72
CA THR A 293 3.21 0.19 -27.29
C THR A 293 2.95 -0.76 -26.15
N ARG A 294 2.53 -0.21 -25.01
CA ARG A 294 2.17 -0.95 -23.80
C ARG A 294 0.65 -0.90 -23.58
N THR A 295 0.13 -1.90 -22.91
CA THR A 295 -1.26 -1.95 -22.47
C THR A 295 -1.37 -1.56 -21.01
N CYS A 296 -2.46 -0.87 -20.67
CA CYS A 296 -2.85 -0.52 -19.31
C CYS A 296 -4.29 -0.94 -19.08
N ASP A 297 -4.52 -1.79 -18.09
CA ASP A 297 -5.87 -2.09 -17.63
C ASP A 297 -6.27 -1.04 -16.60
N VAL A 298 -7.47 -0.48 -16.77
CA VAL A 298 -8.06 0.55 -15.91
C VAL A 298 -9.32 -0.01 -15.27
N ASP A 299 -9.47 0.15 -13.97
CA ASP A 299 -10.67 -0.20 -13.23
C ASP A 299 -10.94 0.89 -12.20
N ILE A 300 -12.01 1.66 -12.43
CA ILE A 300 -12.38 2.84 -11.65
C ILE A 300 -13.80 2.64 -11.14
N ALA A 301 -14.02 2.89 -9.86
CA ALA A 301 -15.36 3.06 -9.32
C ALA A 301 -15.49 4.44 -8.70
N LEU A 302 -16.68 5.02 -8.80
CA LEU A 302 -16.93 6.36 -8.28
C LEU A 302 -18.42 6.57 -7.94
N ARG A 303 -18.68 7.48 -7.00
CA ARG A 303 -20.02 8.03 -6.69
C ARG A 303 -19.89 9.45 -6.15
N TRP A 304 -21.00 10.15 -6.11
CA TRP A 304 -21.14 11.40 -5.36
C TRP A 304 -21.93 11.18 -4.09
N ILE A 305 -21.47 11.80 -3.02
CA ILE A 305 -22.15 11.88 -1.72
C ILE A 305 -22.53 13.33 -1.44
N ASN A 306 -23.46 13.54 -0.51
CA ASN A 306 -23.84 14.86 -0.05
C ASN A 306 -22.71 15.44 0.83
N GLY A 307 -21.89 16.32 0.26
CA GLY A 307 -20.72 16.91 0.91
C GLY A 307 -19.90 17.73 -0.07
N TYR A 308 -18.84 18.32 0.42
CA TYR A 308 -17.91 19.14 -0.38
C TYR A 308 -16.56 18.47 -0.57
N ASP A 309 -16.22 17.50 0.28
CA ASP A 309 -14.93 16.85 0.28
C ASP A 309 -14.79 15.90 -0.91
N THR A 310 -13.63 15.93 -1.54
CA THR A 310 -13.26 15.02 -2.63
C THR A 310 -12.37 13.92 -2.08
N THR A 311 -12.81 12.68 -2.16
CA THR A 311 -12.03 11.52 -1.73
C THR A 311 -11.63 10.69 -2.94
N VAL A 312 -10.34 10.70 -3.30
CA VAL A 312 -9.79 9.86 -4.37
C VAL A 312 -8.71 8.95 -3.80
N ARG A 313 -8.92 7.65 -3.93
CA ARG A 313 -7.88 6.65 -3.61
C ARG A 313 -7.35 6.07 -4.91
N SER A 314 -6.04 6.02 -5.04
CA SER A 314 -5.42 5.56 -6.28
C SER A 314 -4.40 4.44 -6.05
N PHE A 315 -4.34 3.54 -7.03
CA PHE A 315 -3.50 2.34 -6.94
C PHE A 315 -2.90 1.99 -8.29
N VAL A 316 -1.67 1.51 -8.25
CA VAL A 316 -0.96 0.95 -9.41
C VAL A 316 -0.52 -0.46 -9.04
N ASN A 317 -1.01 -1.48 -9.74
CA ASN A 317 -0.69 -2.88 -9.46
C ASN A 317 -0.85 -3.25 -7.97
N VAL A 318 -1.95 -2.87 -7.34
CA VAL A 318 -2.28 -3.02 -5.90
C VAL A 318 -1.40 -2.23 -4.93
N VAL A 319 -0.48 -1.39 -5.41
CA VAL A 319 0.31 -0.47 -4.60
C VAL A 319 -0.45 0.85 -4.50
N ALA A 320 -0.67 1.34 -3.28
CA ALA A 320 -1.28 2.64 -3.06
C ALA A 320 -0.36 3.76 -3.55
N THR A 321 -0.94 4.76 -4.21
CA THR A 321 -0.23 5.97 -4.67
C THR A 321 -0.88 7.20 -4.04
N PRO A 322 -0.63 7.46 -2.74
CA PRO A 322 -1.26 8.57 -2.02
C PRO A 322 -0.94 9.94 -2.63
N GLY A 323 0.22 10.10 -3.23
CA GLY A 323 0.61 11.30 -3.98
C GLY A 323 0.02 11.38 -5.39
N GLY A 324 -0.83 10.43 -5.80
CA GLY A 324 -1.48 10.43 -7.12
C GLY A 324 -0.53 10.08 -8.26
N GLY A 325 -0.55 10.91 -9.30
CA GLY A 325 0.24 10.74 -10.52
C GLY A 325 -0.62 10.83 -11.78
N MET A 326 -0.01 10.57 -12.94
CA MET A 326 -0.66 10.78 -14.26
C MET A 326 -1.99 10.02 -14.42
N HIS A 327 -2.17 8.87 -13.78
CA HIS A 327 -3.42 8.11 -13.84
C HIS A 327 -4.58 8.83 -13.11
N VAL A 328 -4.30 9.49 -11.98
CA VAL A 328 -5.27 10.31 -11.25
C VAL A 328 -5.59 11.58 -12.02
N ASP A 329 -4.56 12.27 -12.51
CA ASP A 329 -4.74 13.50 -13.32
C ASP A 329 -5.57 13.22 -14.57
N GLY A 330 -5.27 12.15 -15.28
CA GLY A 330 -6.03 11.71 -16.44
C GLY A 330 -7.50 11.41 -16.11
N PHE A 331 -7.76 10.76 -14.98
CA PHE A 331 -9.11 10.51 -14.49
C PHE A 331 -9.85 11.82 -14.19
N LEU A 332 -9.27 12.70 -13.38
CA LEU A 332 -9.90 13.95 -12.97
C LEU A 332 -10.15 14.91 -14.13
N GLN A 333 -9.23 14.99 -15.09
CA GLN A 333 -9.42 15.75 -16.31
C GLN A 333 -10.53 15.16 -17.18
N SER A 334 -10.55 13.85 -17.33
CA SER A 334 -11.55 13.14 -18.14
C SER A 334 -12.95 13.27 -17.58
N ILE A 335 -13.15 13.05 -16.28
CA ILE A 335 -14.45 13.16 -15.64
C ILE A 335 -14.98 14.59 -15.71
N THR A 336 -14.12 15.58 -15.44
CA THR A 336 -14.46 17.00 -15.56
C THR A 336 -14.91 17.36 -16.96
N LYS A 337 -14.16 16.95 -17.98
CA LYS A 337 -14.50 17.19 -19.39
C LYS A 337 -15.82 16.53 -19.79
N GLN A 338 -16.04 15.29 -19.39
CA GLN A 338 -17.26 14.55 -19.76
C GLN A 338 -18.50 15.12 -19.08
N ILE A 339 -18.43 15.53 -17.81
CA ILE A 339 -19.55 16.15 -17.11
C ILE A 339 -19.88 17.52 -17.71
N ARG A 340 -18.88 18.38 -17.98
CA ARG A 340 -19.09 19.64 -18.66
C ARG A 340 -19.80 19.44 -19.99
N LYS A 341 -19.31 18.51 -20.80
CA LYS A 341 -19.94 18.18 -22.08
C LYS A 341 -21.38 17.66 -21.90
N ALA A 342 -21.62 16.77 -20.93
CA ALA A 342 -22.97 16.26 -20.65
C ALA A 342 -23.94 17.36 -20.23
N VAL A 343 -23.49 18.34 -19.45
CA VAL A 343 -24.28 19.51 -19.08
C VAL A 343 -24.55 20.41 -20.30
N GLU A 344 -23.55 20.66 -21.15
CA GLU A 344 -23.70 21.43 -22.40
C GLU A 344 -24.72 20.77 -23.32
N ASP A 345 -24.58 19.48 -23.60
CA ASP A 345 -25.48 18.72 -24.48
C ASP A 345 -26.93 18.68 -23.96
N ASN A 346 -27.12 18.75 -22.65
CA ASN A 346 -28.42 18.70 -21.97
C ASN A 346 -28.88 20.04 -21.39
N ALA A 347 -28.22 21.15 -21.73
CA ALA A 347 -28.47 22.47 -21.14
C ALA A 347 -29.94 22.90 -21.17
N ARG A 348 -30.65 22.60 -22.26
CA ARG A 348 -32.10 22.90 -22.40
C ARG A 348 -32.96 22.10 -21.41
N LYS A 349 -32.64 20.81 -21.21
CA LYS A 349 -33.36 19.94 -20.26
C LYS A 349 -33.08 20.35 -18.82
N LEU A 350 -31.82 20.73 -18.53
CA LEU A 350 -31.38 21.16 -17.22
C LEU A 350 -31.76 22.62 -16.91
N LYS A 351 -32.31 23.35 -17.89
CA LYS A 351 -32.69 24.79 -17.79
C LYS A 351 -31.47 25.66 -17.40
N VAL A 352 -30.24 25.27 -17.82
CA VAL A 352 -29.01 26.00 -17.58
C VAL A 352 -28.75 26.97 -18.73
N ASN A 353 -28.50 28.24 -18.42
CA ASN A 353 -28.14 29.23 -19.41
C ASN A 353 -26.62 29.37 -19.52
N LEU A 354 -26.00 28.59 -20.39
CA LEU A 354 -24.54 28.57 -20.60
C LEU A 354 -23.97 29.87 -21.22
N LYS A 355 -24.83 30.78 -21.67
CA LYS A 355 -24.40 32.10 -22.19
C LYS A 355 -24.16 33.12 -21.06
N ASP A 356 -24.61 32.82 -19.87
CA ASP A 356 -24.38 33.65 -18.71
C ASP A 356 -22.98 33.34 -18.14
N SER A 357 -22.06 34.28 -18.21
CA SER A 357 -20.68 34.15 -17.71
C SER A 357 -20.60 33.83 -16.21
N LYS A 358 -21.71 34.01 -15.48
CA LYS A 358 -21.82 33.67 -14.07
C LYS A 358 -22.16 32.21 -13.80
N MET A 359 -22.48 31.44 -14.82
CA MET A 359 -22.82 30.01 -14.71
C MET A 359 -21.76 29.10 -15.35
N LYS A 360 -20.49 29.44 -15.18
CA LYS A 360 -19.40 28.56 -15.59
C LYS A 360 -19.24 27.47 -14.54
N ILE A 361 -19.37 26.21 -14.95
CA ILE A 361 -19.13 25.07 -14.06
C ILE A 361 -17.62 24.90 -13.90
N GLU A 362 -17.12 25.16 -12.71
CA GLU A 362 -15.72 24.98 -12.37
C GLU A 362 -15.40 23.49 -12.11
N ARG A 363 -14.13 23.13 -12.04
CA ARG A 363 -13.68 21.78 -11.73
C ARG A 363 -14.15 21.35 -10.35
N ASP A 364 -14.02 22.26 -9.38
CA ASP A 364 -14.33 22.00 -7.99
C ASP A 364 -15.83 21.75 -7.75
N ASP A 365 -16.71 22.41 -8.54
CA ASP A 365 -18.16 22.12 -8.52
C ASP A 365 -18.47 20.68 -8.93
N ILE A 366 -17.66 20.12 -9.82
CA ILE A 366 -17.82 18.74 -10.31
C ILE A 366 -17.26 17.74 -9.31
N LEU A 367 -16.15 18.08 -8.68
CA LEU A 367 -15.43 17.18 -7.77
C LEU A 367 -16.01 17.19 -6.35
N ALA A 368 -16.79 18.23 -5.97
CA ALA A 368 -17.42 18.32 -4.67
C ALA A 368 -18.28 17.07 -4.37
N GLY A 369 -18.00 16.41 -3.25
CA GLY A 369 -18.65 15.18 -2.84
C GLY A 369 -18.28 13.92 -3.64
N LEU A 370 -17.25 14.00 -4.50
CA LEU A 370 -16.79 12.83 -5.26
C LEU A 370 -16.03 11.87 -4.35
N VAL A 371 -16.44 10.60 -4.33
CA VAL A 371 -15.70 9.48 -3.78
C VAL A 371 -15.31 8.56 -4.94
N ALA A 372 -14.01 8.33 -5.13
CA ALA A 372 -13.52 7.53 -6.24
C ALA A 372 -12.35 6.63 -5.83
N VAL A 373 -12.32 5.44 -6.43
CA VAL A 373 -11.16 4.54 -6.39
C VAL A 373 -10.68 4.35 -7.82
N VAL A 374 -9.42 4.71 -8.06
CA VAL A 374 -8.77 4.65 -9.38
C VAL A 374 -7.69 3.59 -9.34
N THR A 375 -7.84 2.52 -10.10
CA THR A 375 -6.82 1.48 -10.19
C THR A 375 -6.34 1.34 -11.63
N VAL A 376 -5.03 1.21 -11.79
CA VAL A 376 -4.40 0.87 -13.08
C VAL A 376 -3.48 -0.33 -12.91
N ARG A 377 -3.44 -1.18 -13.93
CA ARG A 377 -2.50 -2.29 -14.00
C ARG A 377 -1.63 -2.13 -15.23
N ILE A 378 -0.34 -2.03 -15.00
CA ILE A 378 0.68 -1.84 -16.02
C ILE A 378 1.87 -2.77 -15.74
N ALA A 379 2.54 -3.23 -16.79
CA ALA A 379 3.61 -4.20 -16.67
C ALA A 379 4.83 -3.65 -15.90
N GLU A 380 5.24 -2.44 -16.22
CA GLU A 380 6.44 -1.80 -15.70
C GLU A 380 6.14 -0.36 -15.24
N PRO A 381 5.50 -0.17 -14.08
CA PRO A 381 5.19 1.17 -13.57
C PRO A 381 6.46 1.92 -13.17
N GLN A 382 6.52 3.19 -13.58
CA GLN A 382 7.59 4.11 -13.20
C GLN A 382 7.10 4.99 -12.06
N PHE A 383 7.61 4.78 -10.86
CA PHE A 383 7.25 5.58 -9.69
C PHE A 383 8.30 6.66 -9.42
N GLN A 384 7.84 7.77 -8.87
CA GLN A 384 8.74 8.77 -8.30
C GLN A 384 9.24 8.25 -6.94
N GLY A 385 10.49 7.79 -6.90
CA GLY A 385 11.12 7.32 -5.68
C GLY A 385 10.76 5.90 -5.23
N GLN A 386 11.41 5.46 -4.17
CA GLN A 386 11.28 4.11 -3.62
C GLN A 386 10.00 3.90 -2.79
N THR A 387 9.41 4.97 -2.26
CA THR A 387 8.14 4.93 -1.51
C THR A 387 6.96 4.57 -2.40
N LYS A 388 7.08 4.80 -3.72
CA LYS A 388 6.05 4.53 -4.74
C LYS A 388 4.77 5.34 -4.56
N ASP A 389 4.87 6.51 -3.99
CA ASP A 389 3.72 7.35 -3.64
C ASP A 389 3.09 8.01 -4.86
N VAL A 390 3.85 8.21 -5.93
CA VAL A 390 3.45 8.86 -7.18
C VAL A 390 3.86 8.01 -8.39
N LEU A 391 2.92 7.86 -9.37
CA LEU A 391 3.17 7.21 -10.65
C LEU A 391 3.66 8.22 -11.69
#